data_cdbaa51fdfe15cf40a55d8a23d27d74c
#
_entry.id   cdbaa51fdfe15cf40a55d8a23d27d74c
#
_cell.length_a   1.000
_cell.length_b   1.000
_cell.length_c   1.000
_cell.angle_alpha   90.00
_cell.angle_beta   90.00
_cell.angle_gamma   90.00
#
_symmetry.space_group_name_H-M   'P 1'
#
loop_
_entity.id
_entity.type
_entity.pdbx_description
1 polymer ?
#
loop_
_entity_poly.entity_id
_entity_poly.type
_entity_poly.pdbx_seq_one_letter_code
_entity_poly.pdbx_strand_id
1 'polypeptide(L)'
;PHLFQSLERQEDSSHMISVFFTKKSFGDNFFNISQLQQIGNFFEKSKAGFKLKRRTPTVDKIMQRMPEVDKFSQFLLFLKLLKILSSSESELLTDYVYGQNISTNDSNRLKVIIDYVMDNFHNDITLEKIADLACITPNAFCHFFKQRTDKTFFQFLIEIRIEHACHLIIKDHDLTMADISARSGFKSISNFNRKFKELKGMTPSQYYRKKNRTMAGSY
;
A
#
# COMPACT_ATOMS: atom_id res chain seq x y z
N PRO A 1 -8.85 0.96 6.68
CA PRO A 1 -9.07 2.31 6.20
C PRO A 1 -8.63 3.30 7.27
N HIS A 2 -7.54 4.02 7.01
CA HIS A 2 -7.08 5.06 7.90
C HIS A 2 -7.53 6.40 7.34
N LEU A 3 -8.45 7.06 8.03
CA LEU A 3 -8.78 8.45 7.81
C LEU A 3 -7.71 9.27 8.54
N PHE A 4 -6.81 9.93 7.81
CA PHE A 4 -5.95 10.94 8.38
C PHE A 4 -6.65 12.29 8.23
N GLN A 5 -7.19 12.82 9.30
CA GLN A 5 -7.55 14.22 9.41
C GLN A 5 -6.31 14.96 9.91
N SER A 6 -5.66 15.70 9.01
CA SER A 6 -4.66 16.69 9.37
C SER A 6 -5.41 17.89 9.93
N LEU A 7 -5.34 18.12 11.23
CA LEU A 7 -5.67 19.40 11.81
C LEU A 7 -4.55 20.35 11.40
N GLU A 8 -4.87 21.35 10.58
CA GLU A 8 -3.97 22.43 10.21
C GLU A 8 -3.50 23.16 11.47
N ARG A 9 -2.29 22.85 11.92
CA ARG A 9 -1.45 23.73 12.70
C ARG A 9 -0.24 24.04 11.84
N GLN A 10 -0.01 25.32 11.60
CA GLN A 10 1.16 25.86 10.94
C GLN A 10 2.44 25.24 11.51
N GLU A 11 3.34 24.81 10.60
CA GLU A 11 4.77 24.52 10.80
C GLU A 11 5.24 23.11 11.21
N ASP A 12 4.42 22.06 11.22
CA ASP A 12 4.97 20.71 11.34
C ASP A 12 4.66 19.86 10.10
N SER A 13 5.69 19.59 9.30
CA SER A 13 5.59 18.63 8.20
C SER A 13 5.40 17.22 8.77
N SER A 14 4.19 16.71 8.69
CA SER A 14 3.85 15.33 9.11
C SER A 14 4.42 14.34 8.07
N HIS A 15 5.29 13.44 8.49
CA HIS A 15 5.88 12.42 7.64
C HIS A 15 5.25 11.06 7.96
N MET A 16 4.76 10.38 6.92
CA MET A 16 4.25 9.01 7.04
C MET A 16 5.17 8.06 6.28
N ILE A 17 5.65 7.03 6.97
CA ILE A 17 6.39 5.92 6.38
C ILE A 17 5.52 4.68 6.45
N SER A 18 5.27 4.04 5.29
CA SER A 18 4.45 2.83 5.19
C SER A 18 5.28 1.66 4.66
N VAL A 19 5.12 0.50 5.28
CA VAL A 19 5.72 -0.76 4.81
C VAL A 19 4.61 -1.70 4.39
N PHE A 20 4.62 -2.10 3.12
CA PHE A 20 3.65 -3.04 2.55
C PHE A 20 4.28 -4.40 2.35
N PHE A 21 3.65 -5.43 2.89
CA PHE A 21 4.08 -6.81 2.72
C PHE A 21 2.92 -7.77 2.99
N THR A 22 3.08 -9.01 2.54
CA THR A 22 2.16 -10.11 2.83
C THR A 22 2.93 -11.25 3.50
N LYS A 23 2.21 -12.22 4.04
CA LYS A 23 2.83 -13.44 4.59
C LYS A 23 3.68 -14.20 3.54
N LYS A 24 3.41 -13.99 2.25
CA LYS A 24 4.08 -14.63 1.12
C LYS A 24 5.18 -13.78 0.44
N SER A 25 5.41 -12.54 0.89
CA SER A 25 6.36 -11.62 0.24
C SER A 25 7.81 -12.13 0.18
N PHE A 26 8.15 -13.11 1.01
CA PHE A 26 9.49 -13.72 1.07
C PHE A 26 9.46 -15.23 0.78
N GLY A 27 8.40 -15.70 0.12
CA GLY A 27 8.15 -17.12 -0.16
C GLY A 27 7.13 -17.75 0.81
N ASP A 28 6.49 -18.83 0.35
CA ASP A 28 5.33 -19.42 1.03
C ASP A 28 5.64 -19.92 2.46
N ASN A 29 6.87 -20.36 2.69
CA ASN A 29 7.28 -20.98 3.96
C ASN A 29 8.20 -20.09 4.82
N PHE A 30 8.53 -18.89 4.38
CA PHE A 30 9.50 -18.04 5.07
C PHE A 30 9.13 -17.77 6.55
N PHE A 31 7.89 -17.41 6.83
CA PHE A 31 7.44 -17.15 8.20
C PHE A 31 7.09 -18.41 9.01
N ASN A 32 7.23 -19.59 8.42
CA ASN A 32 6.97 -20.87 9.09
C ASN A 32 8.24 -21.50 9.72
N ILE A 33 9.42 -20.93 9.47
CA ILE A 33 10.66 -21.41 10.09
C ILE A 33 10.66 -21.15 11.60
N SER A 34 11.27 -22.06 12.36
CA SER A 34 11.25 -22.04 13.83
C SER A 34 11.75 -20.71 14.43
N GLN A 35 12.77 -20.10 13.81
CA GLN A 35 13.34 -18.82 14.24
C GLN A 35 12.39 -17.64 14.14
N LEU A 36 11.34 -17.74 13.34
CA LEU A 36 10.35 -16.68 13.13
C LEU A 36 8.98 -16.96 13.80
N GLN A 37 8.85 -18.04 14.55
CA GLN A 37 7.61 -18.38 15.27
C GLN A 37 7.10 -17.22 16.16
N GLN A 38 8.01 -16.47 16.77
CA GLN A 38 7.66 -15.32 17.60
C GLN A 38 6.93 -14.20 16.82
N ILE A 39 7.11 -14.15 15.49
CA ILE A 39 6.44 -13.19 14.61
C ILE A 39 4.99 -13.63 14.29
N GLY A 40 4.64 -14.89 14.57
CA GLY A 40 3.28 -15.40 14.31
C GLY A 40 2.19 -14.54 14.94
N ASN A 41 2.38 -14.06 16.16
CA ASN A 41 1.43 -13.19 16.85
C ASN A 41 1.18 -11.84 16.13
N PHE A 42 2.16 -11.34 15.38
CA PHE A 42 1.97 -10.14 14.57
C PHE A 42 0.86 -10.34 13.53
N PHE A 43 0.89 -11.45 12.80
CA PHE A 43 -0.10 -11.73 11.77
C PHE A 43 -1.50 -11.95 12.35
N GLU A 44 -1.62 -12.53 13.53
CA GLU A 44 -2.91 -12.69 14.20
C GLU A 44 -3.47 -11.32 14.66
N LYS A 45 -2.66 -10.50 15.32
CA LYS A 45 -3.06 -9.13 15.69
C LYS A 45 -3.42 -8.27 14.48
N SER A 46 -2.71 -8.46 13.36
CA SER A 46 -2.93 -7.68 12.13
C SER A 46 -4.28 -7.95 11.47
N LYS A 47 -4.93 -9.08 11.74
CA LYS A 47 -6.27 -9.39 11.21
C LYS A 47 -7.35 -8.40 11.67
N ALA A 48 -7.24 -7.90 12.90
CA ALA A 48 -8.15 -6.90 13.46
C ALA A 48 -7.61 -5.46 13.29
N GLY A 49 -6.40 -5.31 12.78
CA GLY A 49 -5.65 -4.07 12.89
C GLY A 49 -5.30 -3.76 14.34
N PHE A 50 -4.18 -3.12 14.58
CA PHE A 50 -3.80 -2.71 15.92
C PHE A 50 -2.96 -1.45 15.91
N LYS A 51 -2.99 -0.71 17.01
CA LYS A 51 -2.05 0.38 17.31
C LYS A 51 -1.26 0.04 18.57
N LEU A 52 -0.04 0.51 18.67
CA LEU A 52 0.75 0.37 19.88
C LEU A 52 0.14 1.24 20.98
N LYS A 53 -0.04 0.70 22.19
CA LYS A 53 -0.55 1.47 23.34
C LYS A 53 0.41 2.59 23.76
N ARG A 54 1.70 2.39 23.55
CA ARG A 54 2.75 3.36 23.87
C ARG A 54 3.63 3.59 22.68
N ARG A 55 4.04 4.83 22.49
CA ARG A 55 5.05 5.17 21.49
C ARG A 55 6.36 4.47 21.84
N THR A 56 6.95 3.79 20.87
CA THR A 56 8.18 3.03 21.03
C THR A 56 9.27 3.72 20.22
N PRO A 57 10.19 4.48 20.86
CA PRO A 57 11.26 5.22 20.15
C PRO A 57 12.09 4.34 19.23
N THR A 58 12.23 3.06 19.58
CA THR A 58 12.94 2.07 18.75
C THR A 58 12.21 1.82 17.44
N VAL A 59 10.88 1.76 17.44
CA VAL A 59 10.07 1.61 16.21
C VAL A 59 10.23 2.84 15.33
N ASP A 60 10.13 4.04 15.91
CA ASP A 60 10.33 5.31 15.19
C ASP A 60 11.71 5.34 14.51
N LYS A 61 12.79 5.01 15.24
CA LYS A 61 14.16 4.96 14.70
C LYS A 61 14.30 3.93 13.56
N ILE A 62 13.71 2.75 13.72
CA ILE A 62 13.74 1.72 12.66
C ILE A 62 13.04 2.22 11.41
N MET A 63 11.83 2.77 11.55
CA MET A 63 11.04 3.26 10.43
C MET A 63 11.75 4.40 9.68
N GLN A 64 12.36 5.35 10.41
CA GLN A 64 13.11 6.45 9.80
C GLN A 64 14.36 5.97 9.06
N ARG A 65 15.09 5.00 9.64
CA ARG A 65 16.33 4.49 9.05
C ARG A 65 16.09 3.55 7.87
N MET A 66 14.94 2.86 7.83
CA MET A 66 14.67 1.83 6.82
C MET A 66 14.77 2.32 5.37
N PRO A 67 14.32 3.54 4.98
CA PRO A 67 14.49 4.04 3.61
C PRO A 67 15.93 4.41 3.23
N GLU A 68 16.83 4.57 4.20
CA GLU A 68 18.19 5.12 4.05
C GLU A 68 19.27 4.06 3.91
N VAL A 69 18.94 2.79 4.17
CA VAL A 69 19.91 1.69 4.18
C VAL A 69 19.79 0.80 2.95
N ASP A 70 20.83 0.01 2.70
CA ASP A 70 20.85 -1.01 1.65
C ASP A 70 19.75 -2.10 1.84
N LYS A 71 19.48 -2.85 0.78
CA LYS A 71 18.40 -3.86 0.75
C LYS A 71 18.51 -4.93 1.84
N PHE A 72 19.70 -5.37 2.16
CA PHE A 72 19.92 -6.38 3.18
C PHE A 72 19.68 -5.82 4.59
N SER A 73 20.25 -4.65 4.88
CA SER A 73 20.02 -3.93 6.13
C SER A 73 18.54 -3.57 6.31
N GLN A 74 17.86 -3.16 5.23
CA GLN A 74 16.41 -2.91 5.22
C GLN A 74 15.62 -4.15 5.64
N PHE A 75 15.99 -5.32 5.11
CA PHE A 75 15.37 -6.59 5.47
C PHE A 75 15.58 -6.97 6.94
N LEU A 76 16.80 -6.77 7.48
CA LEU A 76 17.08 -7.01 8.89
C LEU A 76 16.29 -6.06 9.80
N LEU A 77 16.20 -4.78 9.46
CA LEU A 77 15.40 -3.79 10.18
C LEU A 77 13.90 -4.16 10.15
N PHE A 78 13.42 -4.65 9.01
CA PHE A 78 12.06 -5.15 8.87
C PHE A 78 11.76 -6.33 9.81
N LEU A 79 12.62 -7.34 9.87
CA LEU A 79 12.46 -8.46 10.79
C LEU A 79 12.50 -8.01 12.26
N LYS A 80 13.40 -7.08 12.60
CA LYS A 80 13.47 -6.48 13.94
C LYS A 80 12.19 -5.72 14.28
N LEU A 81 11.64 -4.97 13.32
CA LEU A 81 10.35 -4.28 13.47
C LEU A 81 9.23 -5.27 13.77
N LEU A 82 9.09 -6.33 12.97
CA LEU A 82 8.06 -7.36 13.18
C LEU A 82 8.18 -8.02 14.56
N LYS A 83 9.38 -8.33 15.02
CA LYS A 83 9.63 -8.89 16.35
C LYS A 83 9.15 -7.95 17.46
N ILE A 84 9.47 -6.65 17.37
CA ILE A 84 9.04 -5.66 18.35
C ILE A 84 7.51 -5.54 18.35
N LEU A 85 6.89 -5.42 17.17
CA LEU A 85 5.44 -5.30 17.04
C LEU A 85 4.70 -6.55 17.56
N SER A 86 5.28 -7.75 17.38
CA SER A 86 4.70 -9.00 17.90
C SER A 86 4.62 -9.03 19.41
N SER A 87 5.67 -8.53 20.09
CA SER A 87 5.81 -8.58 21.55
C SER A 87 5.28 -7.34 22.27
N SER A 88 4.99 -6.25 21.53
CA SER A 88 4.54 -4.99 22.13
C SER A 88 3.06 -5.07 22.58
N GLU A 89 2.77 -4.37 23.68
CA GLU A 89 1.39 -4.11 24.07
C GLU A 89 0.67 -3.29 23.01
N SER A 90 -0.46 -3.79 22.57
CA SER A 90 -1.23 -3.20 21.49
C SER A 90 -2.71 -3.16 21.84
N GLU A 91 -3.40 -2.20 21.28
CA GLU A 91 -4.84 -2.06 21.31
C GLU A 91 -5.38 -2.40 19.93
N LEU A 92 -6.35 -3.28 19.85
CA LEU A 92 -7.00 -3.61 18.59
C LEU A 92 -7.78 -2.38 18.10
N LEU A 93 -7.72 -2.11 16.79
CA LEU A 93 -8.40 -0.97 16.19
C LEU A 93 -9.88 -1.22 15.98
N THR A 94 -10.29 -2.47 16.01
CA THR A 94 -11.68 -2.89 15.89
C THR A 94 -11.90 -4.14 16.71
N ASP A 95 -13.03 -4.22 17.41
CA ASP A 95 -13.51 -5.44 18.05
C ASP A 95 -13.98 -6.46 16.99
N TYR A 96 -14.12 -6.02 15.74
CA TYR A 96 -14.33 -6.87 14.58
C TYR A 96 -12.98 -7.43 14.14
N VAL A 97 -12.69 -8.64 14.56
CA VAL A 97 -11.64 -9.44 13.93
C VAL A 97 -12.02 -9.57 12.45
N TYR A 98 -11.24 -8.97 11.57
CA TYR A 98 -11.33 -9.22 10.14
C TYR A 98 -11.11 -10.71 9.91
N GLY A 99 -12.13 -11.51 10.08
CA GLY A 99 -12.03 -12.97 10.03
C GLY A 99 -13.21 -13.73 10.59
N GLN A 100 -14.07 -13.14 11.42
CA GLN A 100 -15.23 -13.88 11.95
C GLN A 100 -16.57 -13.61 11.26
N ASN A 101 -16.68 -12.54 10.42
CA ASN A 101 -17.90 -12.27 9.64
C ASN A 101 -17.67 -11.95 8.16
N ILE A 102 -16.45 -12.04 7.65
CA ILE A 102 -16.26 -12.11 6.20
C ILE A 102 -16.42 -13.59 5.89
N SER A 103 -17.48 -13.96 5.17
CA SER A 103 -17.59 -15.34 4.68
C SER A 103 -16.27 -15.66 3.96
N THR A 104 -15.77 -16.88 4.09
CA THR A 104 -14.58 -17.35 3.38
C THR A 104 -14.67 -17.03 1.89
N ASN A 105 -15.90 -16.98 1.38
CA ASN A 105 -16.25 -16.60 0.02
C ASN A 105 -15.95 -15.11 -0.26
N ASP A 106 -16.24 -14.18 0.66
CA ASP A 106 -15.99 -12.74 0.47
C ASP A 106 -14.50 -12.41 0.53
N SER A 107 -13.74 -13.06 1.41
CA SER A 107 -12.29 -12.91 1.47
C SER A 107 -11.60 -13.43 0.21
N ASN A 108 -12.04 -14.60 -0.29
CA ASN A 108 -11.54 -15.16 -1.53
C ASN A 108 -11.93 -14.28 -2.73
N ARG A 109 -13.16 -13.77 -2.75
CA ARG A 109 -13.65 -12.85 -3.78
C ARG A 109 -12.84 -11.57 -3.84
N LEU A 110 -12.58 -10.92 -2.70
CA LEU A 110 -11.75 -9.71 -2.64
C LEU A 110 -10.32 -10.00 -3.08
N LYS A 111 -9.76 -11.13 -2.68
CA LYS A 111 -8.44 -11.56 -3.12
C LYS A 111 -8.35 -11.72 -4.63
N VAL A 112 -9.28 -12.43 -5.25
CA VAL A 112 -9.34 -12.61 -6.72
C VAL A 112 -9.41 -11.26 -7.44
N ILE A 113 -10.21 -10.31 -6.92
CA ILE A 113 -10.31 -8.95 -7.47
C ILE A 113 -8.96 -8.24 -7.40
N ILE A 114 -8.31 -8.25 -6.23
CA ILE A 114 -7.03 -7.57 -6.02
C ILE A 114 -5.93 -8.19 -6.88
N ASP A 115 -5.80 -9.52 -6.89
CA ASP A 115 -4.82 -10.25 -7.70
C ASP A 115 -5.00 -9.90 -9.19
N TYR A 116 -6.24 -9.93 -9.69
CA TYR A 116 -6.54 -9.54 -11.08
C TYR A 116 -6.15 -8.09 -11.38
N VAL A 117 -6.45 -7.16 -10.49
CA VAL A 117 -6.09 -5.74 -10.67
C VAL A 117 -4.58 -5.57 -10.67
N MET A 118 -3.84 -6.23 -9.79
CA MET A 118 -2.38 -6.15 -9.72
C MET A 118 -1.71 -6.65 -11.00
N ASP A 119 -2.27 -7.68 -11.63
CA ASP A 119 -1.76 -8.23 -12.89
C ASP A 119 -2.19 -7.41 -14.13
N ASN A 120 -3.32 -6.69 -14.05
CA ASN A 120 -3.96 -6.08 -15.21
C ASN A 120 -4.20 -4.56 -15.11
N PHE A 121 -3.73 -3.86 -14.08
CA PHE A 121 -4.03 -2.44 -13.85
C PHE A 121 -3.69 -1.53 -15.04
N HIS A 122 -2.71 -1.92 -15.86
CA HIS A 122 -2.29 -1.19 -17.06
C HIS A 122 -3.26 -1.34 -18.23
N ASN A 123 -4.14 -2.34 -18.20
CA ASN A 123 -5.17 -2.60 -19.19
C ASN A 123 -6.47 -1.85 -18.88
N ASP A 124 -7.40 -1.87 -19.83
CA ASP A 124 -8.76 -1.36 -19.61
C ASP A 124 -9.55 -2.36 -18.76
N ILE A 125 -9.88 -1.97 -17.54
CA ILE A 125 -10.69 -2.78 -16.63
C ILE A 125 -12.07 -2.14 -16.52
N THR A 126 -13.08 -2.85 -17.00
CA THR A 126 -14.47 -2.40 -16.90
C THR A 126 -15.12 -2.91 -15.61
N LEU A 127 -16.19 -2.24 -15.20
CA LEU A 127 -16.95 -2.62 -14.00
C LEU A 127 -17.59 -4.00 -14.18
N GLU A 128 -18.10 -4.28 -15.37
CA GLU A 128 -18.72 -5.56 -15.74
C GLU A 128 -17.71 -6.70 -15.57
N LYS A 129 -16.52 -6.53 -16.15
CA LYS A 129 -15.45 -7.55 -16.08
C LYS A 129 -15.08 -7.90 -14.66
N ILE A 130 -14.90 -6.90 -13.78
CA ILE A 130 -14.50 -7.14 -12.41
C ILE A 130 -15.65 -7.70 -11.55
N ALA A 131 -16.87 -7.33 -11.85
CA ALA A 131 -18.06 -7.88 -11.21
C ALA A 131 -18.29 -9.35 -11.57
N ASP A 132 -18.06 -9.72 -12.83
CA ASP A 132 -18.10 -11.11 -13.31
C ASP A 132 -17.05 -11.97 -12.61
N LEU A 133 -15.81 -11.48 -12.47
CA LEU A 133 -14.76 -12.17 -11.70
C LEU A 133 -15.14 -12.37 -10.24
N ALA A 134 -15.87 -11.43 -9.67
CA ALA A 134 -16.40 -11.52 -8.32
C ALA A 134 -17.66 -12.38 -8.21
N CYS A 135 -18.23 -12.88 -9.33
CA CYS A 135 -19.48 -13.60 -9.42
C CYS A 135 -20.66 -12.85 -8.77
N ILE A 136 -20.76 -11.55 -9.00
CA ILE A 136 -21.85 -10.67 -8.54
C ILE A 136 -22.21 -9.61 -9.59
N THR A 137 -23.38 -8.99 -9.44
CA THR A 137 -23.78 -7.91 -10.36
C THR A 137 -22.91 -6.66 -10.16
N PRO A 138 -22.75 -5.79 -11.18
CA PRO A 138 -21.97 -4.55 -11.06
C PRO A 138 -22.39 -3.65 -9.89
N ASN A 139 -23.69 -3.52 -9.63
CA ASN A 139 -24.18 -2.73 -8.50
C ASN A 139 -23.81 -3.36 -7.14
N ALA A 140 -23.96 -4.68 -7.00
CA ALA A 140 -23.56 -5.41 -5.82
C ALA A 140 -22.04 -5.33 -5.60
N PHE A 141 -21.25 -5.38 -6.68
CA PHE A 141 -19.80 -5.20 -6.64
C PHE A 141 -19.39 -3.82 -6.10
N CYS A 142 -20.00 -2.74 -6.61
CA CYS A 142 -19.68 -1.39 -6.12
C CYS A 142 -19.92 -1.28 -4.61
N HIS A 143 -21.03 -1.83 -4.13
CA HIS A 143 -21.36 -1.82 -2.71
C HIS A 143 -20.40 -2.68 -1.89
N PHE A 144 -20.16 -3.92 -2.35
CA PHE A 144 -19.22 -4.87 -1.76
C PHE A 144 -17.83 -4.28 -1.64
N PHE A 145 -17.28 -3.75 -2.74
CA PHE A 145 -15.92 -3.23 -2.79
C PHE A 145 -15.75 -2.01 -1.87
N LYS A 146 -16.70 -1.06 -1.94
CA LYS A 146 -16.69 0.14 -1.09
C LYS A 146 -16.81 -0.21 0.39
N GLN A 147 -17.67 -1.15 0.75
CA GLN A 147 -17.84 -1.59 2.14
C GLN A 147 -16.57 -2.25 2.70
N ARG A 148 -15.77 -2.93 1.84
CA ARG A 148 -14.58 -3.66 2.26
C ARG A 148 -13.29 -2.83 2.22
N THR A 149 -13.24 -1.77 1.41
CA THR A 149 -12.03 -0.98 1.16
C THR A 149 -12.18 0.51 1.49
N ASP A 150 -13.37 0.97 1.83
CA ASP A 150 -13.77 2.37 2.00
C ASP A 150 -13.53 3.27 0.78
N LYS A 151 -13.25 2.65 -0.37
CA LYS A 151 -12.98 3.32 -1.63
C LYS A 151 -13.83 2.74 -2.74
N THR A 152 -14.14 3.55 -3.76
CA THR A 152 -14.67 2.98 -4.99
C THR A 152 -13.59 2.18 -5.71
N PHE A 153 -13.99 1.21 -6.51
CA PHE A 153 -13.06 0.39 -7.31
C PHE A 153 -12.16 1.24 -8.21
N PHE A 154 -12.71 2.26 -8.87
CA PHE A 154 -11.92 3.12 -9.76
C PHE A 154 -10.97 4.06 -8.99
N GLN A 155 -11.31 4.49 -7.78
CA GLN A 155 -10.35 5.19 -6.92
C GLN A 155 -9.17 4.30 -6.58
N PHE A 156 -9.42 3.06 -6.17
CA PHE A 156 -8.39 2.08 -5.88
C PHE A 156 -7.50 1.78 -7.12
N LEU A 157 -8.11 1.57 -8.29
CA LEU A 157 -7.37 1.34 -9.53
C LEU A 157 -6.48 2.53 -9.90
N ILE A 158 -6.98 3.76 -9.75
CA ILE A 158 -6.20 4.97 -10.01
C ILE A 158 -5.02 5.08 -9.05
N GLU A 159 -5.20 4.78 -7.77
CA GLU A 159 -4.09 4.76 -6.80
C GLU A 159 -2.97 3.80 -7.21
N ILE A 160 -3.31 2.56 -7.58
CA ILE A 160 -2.34 1.58 -8.07
C ILE A 160 -1.59 2.11 -9.29
N ARG A 161 -2.29 2.68 -10.26
CA ARG A 161 -1.70 3.26 -11.47
C ARG A 161 -0.74 4.41 -11.15
N ILE A 162 -1.09 5.27 -10.21
CA ILE A 162 -0.22 6.39 -9.79
C ILE A 162 1.00 5.89 -9.01
N GLU A 163 0.86 4.87 -8.16
CA GLU A 163 2.01 4.26 -7.50
C GLU A 163 2.98 3.61 -8.50
N HIS A 164 2.45 2.90 -9.50
CA HIS A 164 3.27 2.36 -10.59
C HIS A 164 3.99 3.48 -11.37
N ALA A 165 3.29 4.58 -11.68
CA ALA A 165 3.89 5.74 -12.33
C ALA A 165 5.02 6.35 -11.48
N CYS A 166 4.83 6.48 -10.16
CA CYS A 166 5.87 6.94 -9.24
C CYS A 166 7.11 6.04 -9.29
N HIS A 167 6.91 4.72 -9.39
CA HIS A 167 7.99 3.77 -9.51
C HIS A 167 8.75 3.92 -10.84
N LEU A 168 8.04 4.06 -11.97
CA LEU A 168 8.66 4.30 -13.28
C LEU A 168 9.44 5.62 -13.30
N ILE A 169 8.89 6.69 -12.75
CA ILE A 169 9.54 8.01 -12.66
C ILE A 169 10.91 7.93 -11.97
N ILE A 170 11.04 7.05 -10.97
CA ILE A 170 12.29 6.93 -10.20
C ILE A 170 13.27 5.96 -10.87
N LYS A 171 12.76 4.89 -11.48
CA LYS A 171 13.59 3.78 -11.96
C LYS A 171 14.09 3.97 -13.38
N ASP A 172 13.31 4.61 -14.24
CA ASP A 172 13.55 4.64 -15.68
C ASP A 172 13.60 6.10 -16.17
N HIS A 173 14.82 6.62 -16.31
CA HIS A 173 15.07 8.00 -16.69
C HIS A 173 14.90 8.30 -18.18
N ASP A 174 14.79 7.27 -19.02
CA ASP A 174 14.66 7.39 -20.48
C ASP A 174 13.18 7.53 -20.90
N LEU A 175 12.23 7.26 -20.00
CA LEU A 175 10.81 7.36 -20.30
C LEU A 175 10.31 8.80 -20.26
N THR A 176 9.56 9.18 -21.29
CA THR A 176 8.80 10.44 -21.27
C THR A 176 7.61 10.33 -20.30
N MET A 177 7.09 11.49 -19.85
CA MET A 177 5.86 11.50 -19.03
C MET A 177 4.65 10.91 -19.77
N ALA A 178 4.65 10.96 -21.09
CA ALA A 178 3.63 10.33 -21.94
C ALA A 178 3.74 8.80 -21.88
N ASP A 179 4.97 8.26 -21.99
CA ASP A 179 5.23 6.82 -21.88
C ASP A 179 4.86 6.29 -20.50
N ILE A 180 5.25 7.00 -19.44
CA ILE A 180 4.91 6.66 -18.06
C ILE A 180 3.38 6.62 -17.87
N SER A 181 2.68 7.64 -18.38
CA SER A 181 1.22 7.69 -18.35
C SER A 181 0.60 6.46 -19.03
N ALA A 182 1.03 6.15 -20.26
CA ALA A 182 0.53 5.02 -21.03
C ALA A 182 0.83 3.68 -20.35
N ARG A 183 2.07 3.44 -19.91
CA ARG A 183 2.48 2.21 -19.22
C ARG A 183 1.79 2.02 -17.87
N SER A 184 1.32 3.11 -17.27
CA SER A 184 0.53 3.06 -16.03
C SER A 184 -0.97 2.92 -16.29
N GLY A 185 -1.41 2.71 -17.52
CA GLY A 185 -2.80 2.42 -17.88
C GLY A 185 -3.70 3.64 -18.01
N PHE A 186 -3.14 4.86 -18.15
CA PHE A 186 -3.94 6.05 -18.43
C PHE A 186 -4.13 6.26 -19.93
N LYS A 187 -5.37 6.43 -20.37
CA LYS A 187 -5.73 6.71 -21.77
C LYS A 187 -5.42 8.16 -22.18
N SER A 188 -5.18 9.05 -21.23
CA SER A 188 -4.97 10.48 -21.47
C SER A 188 -3.93 11.03 -20.48
N ILE A 189 -2.92 11.70 -21.01
CA ILE A 189 -1.91 12.38 -20.21
C ILE A 189 -2.50 13.50 -19.33
N SER A 190 -3.56 14.15 -19.80
CA SER A 190 -4.24 15.19 -19.03
C SER A 190 -4.92 14.61 -17.79
N ASN A 191 -5.59 13.46 -17.92
CA ASN A 191 -6.19 12.75 -16.79
C ASN A 191 -5.12 12.23 -15.83
N PHE A 192 -4.02 11.68 -16.37
CA PHE A 192 -2.86 11.26 -15.59
C PHE A 192 -2.32 12.41 -14.74
N ASN A 193 -1.98 13.55 -15.35
CA ASN A 193 -1.42 14.70 -14.65
C ASN A 193 -2.36 15.22 -13.55
N ARG A 194 -3.67 15.30 -13.85
CA ARG A 194 -4.68 15.70 -12.88
C ARG A 194 -4.74 14.74 -11.69
N LYS A 195 -4.82 13.43 -11.95
CA LYS A 195 -4.91 12.40 -10.89
C LYS A 195 -3.61 12.26 -10.10
N PHE A 196 -2.48 12.40 -10.76
CA PHE A 196 -1.19 12.41 -10.10
C PHE A 196 -1.07 13.60 -9.11
N LYS A 197 -1.45 14.81 -9.57
CA LYS A 197 -1.43 16.00 -8.71
C LYS A 197 -2.43 15.88 -7.55
N GLU A 198 -3.62 15.31 -7.80
CA GLU A 198 -4.64 15.07 -6.79
C GLU A 198 -4.11 14.14 -5.67
N LEU A 199 -3.42 13.05 -6.02
CA LEU A 199 -2.94 12.05 -5.06
C LEU A 199 -1.58 12.34 -4.44
N LYS A 200 -0.68 13.03 -5.16
CA LYS A 200 0.70 13.30 -4.71
C LYS A 200 0.95 14.76 -4.31
N GLY A 201 -0.04 15.63 -4.46
CA GLY A 201 0.09 17.06 -4.14
C GLY A 201 0.97 17.86 -5.12
N MET A 202 1.55 17.22 -6.14
CA MET A 202 2.46 17.84 -7.11
C MET A 202 2.36 17.15 -8.47
N THR A 203 2.83 17.85 -9.53
CA THR A 203 2.84 17.27 -10.88
C THR A 203 3.90 16.17 -11.02
N PRO A 204 3.75 15.23 -11.99
CA PRO A 204 4.75 14.18 -12.23
C PRO A 204 6.17 14.74 -12.46
N SER A 205 6.30 15.85 -13.22
CA SER A 205 7.59 16.49 -13.47
C SER A 205 8.21 17.13 -12.22
N GLN A 206 7.37 17.69 -11.32
CA GLN A 206 7.84 18.18 -10.02
C GLN A 206 8.28 17.03 -9.12
N TYR A 207 7.57 15.90 -9.14
CA TYR A 207 7.90 14.71 -8.40
C TYR A 207 9.25 14.12 -8.86
N TYR A 208 9.49 14.02 -10.17
CA TYR A 208 10.77 13.63 -10.76
C TYR A 208 11.93 14.51 -10.28
N ARG A 209 11.79 15.84 -10.39
CA ARG A 209 12.83 16.79 -9.95
C ARG A 209 13.13 16.69 -8.45
N LYS A 210 12.10 16.53 -7.63
CA LYS A 210 12.25 16.39 -6.18
C LYS A 210 13.03 15.13 -5.83
N LYS A 211 12.73 13.99 -6.46
CA LYS A 211 13.40 12.71 -6.18
C LYS A 211 14.85 12.70 -6.66
N ASN A 212 15.14 13.25 -7.83
CA ASN A 212 16.51 13.32 -8.35
C ASN A 212 17.41 14.25 -7.51
N ARG A 213 16.89 15.35 -6.98
CA ARG A 213 17.65 16.21 -6.05
C ARG A 213 18.02 15.49 -4.75
N THR A 214 17.14 14.64 -4.24
CA THR A 214 17.38 13.86 -3.02
C THR A 214 18.47 12.79 -3.25
N MET A 215 18.53 12.19 -4.45
CA MET A 215 19.56 11.21 -4.80
C MET A 215 20.92 11.85 -5.10
N ALA A 216 20.95 13.05 -5.68
CA ALA A 216 22.20 13.77 -6.00
C ALA A 216 22.87 14.44 -4.76
N GLY A 217 22.14 14.61 -3.66
CA GLY A 217 22.66 15.20 -2.41
C GLY A 217 23.17 14.18 -1.38
N SER A 218 23.26 12.90 -1.77
CA SER A 218 23.70 11.81 -0.88
C SER A 218 25.11 11.28 -1.22
N TYR A 219 25.96 12.13 -1.85
CA TYR A 219 27.38 11.87 -2.06
C TYR A 219 28.22 12.81 -1.22
#